data_f04c6f4744a1aeaef64b39d5d82d07c0
#
_entry.id   f04c6f4744a1aeaef64b39d5d82d07c0
#
_cell.length_a   1.000
_cell.length_b   1.000
_cell.length_c   1.000
_cell.angle_alpha   90.00
_cell.angle_beta   90.00
_cell.angle_gamma   90.00
#
_symmetry.space_group_name_H-M   'P 1'
#
loop_
_entity.id
_entity.type
_entity.pdbx_description
1 polymer ?
#
loop_
_entity_poly.entity_id
_entity_poly.type
_entity_poly.pdbx_seq_one_letter_code
_entity_poly.pdbx_strand_id
1 'polypeptide(L)'
;MPLGTYKEALSARSTEKKILDVSQDGGIVSALLCYALDEGIIEGAVVAGTPDDDWRPIPTVVTSADEVIAAAGTKYSMSPTLSALKEATRQYGLEKVGVVATPCQTQGLRKAQAYPFTRFVVDKIKLIIGIYCMENFPMASLDTFATAKLGFDSLQDASKMDIGKGKFWLTKDGEDSGLAIKETHGYEQAGCNICQDYVAEWADVSTGSVGSPDGWSTVLTRTDDGDSIFKAAVEAGLIETKPMDDVKPGLPLLEKLAKGKKDKNTAERERRAKMGVKIPAIY
;
A
#
# COMPACT_ATOMS: atom_id res chain seq x y z
N MET A 1 -3.17 -0.84 20.57
CA MET A 1 -4.33 -0.97 19.65
C MET A 1 -3.85 -1.65 18.38
N PRO A 2 -4.63 -2.56 17.78
CA PRO A 2 -4.17 -3.27 16.57
C PRO A 2 -4.01 -2.39 15.33
N LEU A 3 -4.82 -1.32 15.24
CA LEU A 3 -4.84 -0.40 14.09
C LEU A 3 -4.03 0.88 14.30
N GLY A 4 -3.32 1.01 15.43
CA GLY A 4 -2.68 2.26 15.82
C GLY A 4 -3.70 3.38 16.10
N THR A 5 -3.24 4.63 16.13
CA THR A 5 -4.11 5.79 16.29
C THR A 5 -4.66 6.23 14.93
N TYR A 6 -5.94 6.52 14.87
CA TYR A 6 -6.60 7.10 13.69
C TYR A 6 -7.73 8.06 14.15
N LYS A 7 -8.11 8.99 13.27
CA LYS A 7 -9.19 9.95 13.52
C LYS A 7 -10.54 9.40 13.08
N GLU A 8 -10.60 8.92 11.84
CA GLU A 8 -11.80 8.33 11.24
C GLU A 8 -11.49 7.02 10.53
N ALA A 9 -12.50 6.14 10.50
CA ALA A 9 -12.49 4.89 9.77
C ALA A 9 -13.71 4.84 8.86
N LEU A 10 -13.51 4.76 7.55
CA LEU A 10 -14.55 4.81 6.55
C LEU A 10 -14.35 3.74 5.49
N SER A 11 -15.44 3.24 4.92
CA SER A 11 -15.40 2.54 3.64
C SER A 11 -15.56 3.57 2.53
N ALA A 12 -14.67 3.58 1.55
CA ALA A 12 -14.62 4.64 0.56
C ALA A 12 -14.27 4.10 -0.84
N ARG A 13 -14.70 4.81 -1.88
CA ARG A 13 -14.29 4.54 -3.25
C ARG A 13 -14.30 5.81 -4.09
N SER A 14 -13.50 5.82 -5.15
CA SER A 14 -13.51 6.89 -6.15
C SER A 14 -14.85 6.93 -6.89
N THR A 15 -15.28 8.12 -7.27
CA THR A 15 -16.42 8.34 -8.17
C THR A 15 -16.01 8.32 -9.65
N GLU A 16 -14.69 8.41 -9.91
CA GLU A 16 -14.11 8.48 -11.23
C GLU A 16 -13.96 7.07 -11.85
N LYS A 17 -14.74 6.81 -12.92
CA LYS A 17 -14.68 5.50 -13.60
C LYS A 17 -13.27 5.15 -14.08
N LYS A 18 -12.53 6.12 -14.66
CA LYS A 18 -11.16 5.89 -15.14
C LYS A 18 -10.18 5.41 -14.05
N ILE A 19 -10.42 5.80 -12.79
CA ILE A 19 -9.64 5.34 -11.64
C ILE A 19 -10.09 3.94 -11.24
N LEU A 20 -11.40 3.69 -11.17
CA LEU A 20 -11.94 2.41 -10.78
C LEU A 20 -11.56 1.27 -11.75
N ASP A 21 -11.52 1.57 -13.05
CA ASP A 21 -11.21 0.57 -14.09
C ASP A 21 -9.78 -0.02 -13.95
N VAL A 22 -8.85 0.72 -13.33
CA VAL A 22 -7.45 0.29 -13.15
C VAL A 22 -7.08 0.00 -11.69
N SER A 23 -8.00 0.25 -10.76
CA SER A 23 -7.74 0.07 -9.33
C SER A 23 -7.96 -1.36 -8.88
N GLN A 24 -7.28 -1.75 -7.80
CA GLN A 24 -7.48 -3.05 -7.16
C GLN A 24 -8.88 -3.15 -6.55
N ASP A 25 -9.33 -2.06 -5.89
CA ASP A 25 -10.60 -1.94 -5.18
C ASP A 25 -11.17 -0.52 -5.35
N GLY A 26 -11.41 0.21 -4.27
CA GLY A 26 -12.05 1.54 -4.29
C GLY A 26 -11.25 2.69 -4.92
N GLY A 27 -10.01 2.50 -5.35
CA GLY A 27 -9.23 3.52 -6.07
C GLY A 27 -8.78 4.73 -5.24
N ILE A 28 -8.76 4.62 -3.91
CA ILE A 28 -8.53 5.74 -2.99
C ILE A 28 -7.14 6.35 -3.14
N VAL A 29 -6.10 5.54 -3.32
CA VAL A 29 -4.73 6.04 -3.52
C VAL A 29 -4.67 6.99 -4.72
N SER A 30 -5.18 6.53 -5.87
CA SER A 30 -5.17 7.32 -7.11
C SER A 30 -6.07 8.55 -7.00
N ALA A 31 -7.26 8.44 -6.40
CA ALA A 31 -8.16 9.57 -6.21
C ALA A 31 -7.54 10.68 -5.34
N LEU A 32 -6.89 10.31 -4.22
CA LEU A 32 -6.22 11.26 -3.34
C LEU A 32 -4.99 11.91 -3.99
N LEU A 33 -4.20 11.14 -4.76
CA LEU A 33 -3.06 11.71 -5.47
C LEU A 33 -3.49 12.67 -6.58
N CYS A 34 -4.49 12.31 -7.38
CA CYS A 34 -5.05 13.19 -8.41
C CYS A 34 -5.58 14.48 -7.78
N TYR A 35 -6.39 14.38 -6.72
CA TYR A 35 -6.88 15.54 -5.98
C TYR A 35 -5.75 16.44 -5.46
N ALA A 36 -4.75 15.83 -4.82
CA ALA A 36 -3.64 16.57 -4.23
C ALA A 36 -2.75 17.27 -5.29
N LEU A 37 -2.62 16.68 -6.49
CA LEU A 37 -1.95 17.30 -7.65
C LEU A 37 -2.78 18.47 -8.19
N ASP A 38 -4.07 18.27 -8.43
CA ASP A 38 -4.96 19.28 -8.99
C ASP A 38 -5.07 20.53 -8.09
N GLU A 39 -5.09 20.33 -6.77
CA GLU A 39 -5.14 21.43 -5.78
C GLU A 39 -3.75 22.01 -5.43
N GLY A 40 -2.67 21.52 -6.04
CA GLY A 40 -1.30 21.98 -5.76
C GLY A 40 -0.83 21.72 -4.33
N ILE A 41 -1.45 20.77 -3.61
CA ILE A 41 -1.02 20.27 -2.30
C ILE A 41 0.31 19.55 -2.45
N ILE A 42 0.45 18.79 -3.54
CA ILE A 42 1.69 18.18 -4.00
C ILE A 42 1.99 18.61 -5.44
N GLU A 43 3.26 18.61 -5.82
CA GLU A 43 3.74 18.89 -7.18
C GLU A 43 4.04 17.58 -7.95
N GLY A 44 4.08 16.48 -7.23
CA GLY A 44 4.27 15.14 -7.74
C GLY A 44 4.28 14.13 -6.61
N ALA A 45 4.31 12.86 -6.95
CA ALA A 45 4.34 11.78 -5.98
C ALA A 45 5.36 10.70 -6.36
N VAL A 46 5.80 9.96 -5.35
CA VAL A 46 6.63 8.76 -5.51
C VAL A 46 5.75 7.55 -5.27
N VAL A 47 5.67 6.69 -6.28
CA VAL A 47 4.81 5.51 -6.32
C VAL A 47 5.58 4.26 -6.77
N ALA A 48 4.95 3.11 -6.69
CA ALA A 48 5.42 1.89 -7.33
C ALA A 48 4.72 1.74 -8.69
N GLY A 49 5.41 2.08 -9.76
CA GLY A 49 4.97 1.79 -11.13
C GLY A 49 5.37 0.38 -11.56
N THR A 50 4.96 0.00 -12.77
CA THR A 50 5.44 -1.19 -13.46
C THR A 50 5.82 -0.82 -14.87
N PRO A 51 6.88 -1.43 -15.46
CA PRO A 51 7.11 -1.37 -16.90
C PRO A 51 5.95 -2.05 -17.65
N ASP A 52 5.81 -1.74 -18.92
CA ASP A 52 4.91 -2.49 -19.79
C ASP A 52 5.33 -3.97 -19.80
N ASP A 53 4.34 -4.86 -19.74
CA ASP A 53 4.51 -6.32 -19.78
C ASP A 53 5.42 -6.93 -18.70
N ASP A 54 5.62 -6.25 -17.57
CA ASP A 54 6.37 -6.79 -16.42
C ASP A 54 5.62 -6.51 -15.09
N TRP A 55 5.58 -7.51 -14.22
CA TRP A 55 5.04 -7.39 -12.86
C TRP A 55 6.05 -6.86 -11.83
N ARG A 56 7.29 -6.60 -12.25
CA ARG A 56 8.32 -6.07 -11.37
C ARG A 56 8.06 -4.59 -11.05
N PRO A 57 7.77 -4.25 -9.80
CA PRO A 57 7.53 -2.86 -9.45
C PRO A 57 8.83 -2.04 -9.53
N ILE A 58 8.74 -0.86 -10.11
CA ILE A 58 9.82 0.12 -10.17
C ILE A 58 9.45 1.39 -9.40
N PRO A 59 10.45 2.04 -8.74
CA PRO A 59 10.26 3.35 -8.15
C PRO A 59 9.96 4.36 -9.27
N THR A 60 8.84 5.08 -9.15
CA THR A 60 8.39 6.01 -10.21
C THR A 60 8.01 7.34 -9.60
N VAL A 61 8.43 8.44 -10.23
CA VAL A 61 7.95 9.80 -9.96
C VAL A 61 6.81 10.09 -10.92
N VAL A 62 5.67 10.53 -10.40
CA VAL A 62 4.48 10.94 -11.17
C VAL A 62 4.17 12.39 -10.87
N THR A 63 3.82 13.16 -11.91
CA THR A 63 3.55 14.61 -11.82
C THR A 63 2.20 15.01 -12.43
N SER A 64 1.46 14.02 -12.92
CA SER A 64 0.14 14.22 -13.53
C SER A 64 -0.84 13.11 -13.14
N ALA A 65 -2.14 13.38 -13.25
CA ALA A 65 -3.20 12.43 -13.00
C ALA A 65 -3.11 11.19 -13.94
N ASP A 66 -2.71 11.39 -15.20
CA ASP A 66 -2.56 10.29 -16.15
C ASP A 66 -1.43 9.34 -15.74
N GLU A 67 -0.29 9.88 -15.26
CA GLU A 67 0.82 9.07 -14.73
C GLU A 67 0.42 8.34 -13.44
N VAL A 68 -0.40 8.96 -12.56
CA VAL A 68 -0.95 8.31 -11.38
C VAL A 68 -1.83 7.12 -11.77
N ILE A 69 -2.70 7.30 -12.77
CA ILE A 69 -3.59 6.25 -13.27
C ILE A 69 -2.78 5.12 -13.92
N ALA A 70 -1.76 5.44 -14.72
CA ALA A 70 -0.89 4.46 -15.32
C ALA A 70 -0.10 3.62 -14.29
N ALA A 71 0.22 4.20 -13.13
CA ALA A 71 0.90 3.49 -12.03
C ALA A 71 -0.06 2.71 -11.12
N ALA A 72 -1.37 2.73 -11.34
CA ALA A 72 -2.37 2.09 -10.48
C ALA A 72 -2.26 0.55 -10.41
N GLY A 73 -3.04 -0.05 -9.55
CA GLY A 73 -3.06 -1.50 -9.31
C GLY A 73 -2.02 -1.96 -8.28
N THR A 74 -2.34 -3.05 -7.58
CA THR A 74 -1.49 -3.60 -6.53
C THR A 74 -0.36 -4.45 -7.08
N LYS A 75 0.86 -4.24 -6.58
CA LYS A 75 2.05 -5.03 -6.88
C LYS A 75 2.45 -5.80 -5.63
N TYR A 76 2.48 -7.13 -5.70
CA TYR A 76 2.78 -7.99 -4.55
C TYR A 76 4.27 -8.29 -4.37
N SER A 77 5.13 -7.73 -5.23
CA SER A 77 6.58 -7.73 -5.03
C SER A 77 7.06 -6.39 -4.45
N MET A 78 8.26 -6.41 -3.86
CA MET A 78 8.83 -5.25 -3.20
C MET A 78 9.33 -4.23 -4.21
N SER A 79 8.87 -2.99 -4.09
CA SER A 79 9.44 -1.82 -4.77
C SER A 79 10.36 -1.06 -3.81
N PRO A 80 11.56 -0.65 -4.22
CA PRO A 80 12.37 0.30 -3.48
C PRO A 80 11.87 1.75 -3.66
N THR A 81 10.56 1.97 -3.55
CA THR A 81 9.84 3.21 -3.87
C THR A 81 10.52 4.45 -3.30
N LEU A 82 11.02 4.38 -2.06
CA LEU A 82 11.65 5.53 -1.41
C LEU A 82 12.95 6.00 -2.10
N SER A 83 13.57 5.18 -2.95
CA SER A 83 14.75 5.60 -3.70
C SER A 83 14.44 6.72 -4.69
N ALA A 84 13.22 6.78 -5.23
CA ALA A 84 12.77 7.83 -6.14
C ALA A 84 12.54 9.20 -5.47
N LEU A 85 12.52 9.29 -4.13
CA LEU A 85 12.46 10.59 -3.44
C LEU A 85 13.63 11.51 -3.80
N LYS A 86 14.81 10.94 -4.00
CA LYS A 86 15.98 11.71 -4.41
C LYS A 86 15.83 12.22 -5.87
N GLU A 87 15.26 11.41 -6.72
CA GLU A 87 14.93 11.78 -8.09
C GLU A 87 13.87 12.88 -8.11
N ALA A 88 12.74 12.69 -7.43
CA ALA A 88 11.68 13.67 -7.31
C ALA A 88 12.19 15.05 -6.86
N THR A 89 13.03 15.07 -5.82
CA THR A 89 13.50 16.34 -5.23
C THR A 89 14.68 16.97 -5.93
N ARG A 90 15.53 16.20 -6.64
CA ARG A 90 16.77 16.71 -7.26
C ARG A 90 16.71 16.82 -8.77
N GLN A 91 16.05 15.87 -9.44
CA GLN A 91 15.95 15.88 -10.91
C GLN A 91 14.69 16.60 -11.36
N TYR A 92 13.55 16.30 -10.73
CA TYR A 92 12.30 16.99 -10.99
C TYR A 92 12.18 18.34 -10.24
N GLY A 93 13.01 18.58 -9.22
CA GLY A 93 13.00 19.84 -8.45
C GLY A 93 11.76 20.03 -7.55
N LEU A 94 11.03 18.96 -7.22
CA LEU A 94 9.78 19.05 -6.47
C LEU A 94 10.03 19.49 -5.02
N GLU A 95 9.24 20.46 -4.56
CA GLU A 95 9.25 20.98 -3.18
C GLU A 95 8.10 20.44 -2.34
N LYS A 96 7.07 19.87 -2.97
CA LYS A 96 5.90 19.26 -2.33
C LYS A 96 5.66 17.88 -2.92
N VAL A 97 6.01 16.83 -2.17
CA VAL A 97 6.00 15.44 -2.66
C VAL A 97 4.97 14.61 -1.89
N GLY A 98 4.12 13.88 -2.64
CA GLY A 98 3.33 12.76 -2.12
C GLY A 98 4.14 11.47 -2.12
N VAL A 99 3.85 10.54 -1.23
CA VAL A 99 4.48 9.21 -1.22
C VAL A 99 3.44 8.14 -0.97
N VAL A 100 3.40 7.13 -1.82
CA VAL A 100 2.66 5.88 -1.56
C VAL A 100 3.62 4.85 -0.99
N ALA A 101 3.30 4.29 0.16
CA ALA A 101 4.25 3.48 0.91
C ALA A 101 3.59 2.31 1.65
N THR A 102 4.31 1.20 1.73
CA THR A 102 3.97 0.08 2.63
C THR A 102 4.26 0.45 4.09
N PRO A 103 3.73 -0.29 5.09
CA PRO A 103 3.92 0.02 6.51
C PRO A 103 5.39 0.17 6.94
N CYS A 104 6.26 -0.70 6.45
CA CYS A 104 7.69 -0.61 6.77
C CYS A 104 8.36 0.63 6.14
N GLN A 105 7.89 1.07 4.98
CA GLN A 105 8.37 2.28 4.32
C GLN A 105 7.85 3.53 5.03
N THR A 106 6.58 3.57 5.48
CA THR A 106 6.05 4.71 6.27
C THR A 106 6.83 4.90 7.57
N GLN A 107 7.16 3.80 8.27
CA GLN A 107 8.04 3.87 9.45
C GLN A 107 9.42 4.43 9.11
N GLY A 108 10.00 3.98 8.00
CA GLY A 108 11.30 4.48 7.52
C GLY A 108 11.26 5.98 7.25
N LEU A 109 10.21 6.47 6.60
CA LEU A 109 10.00 7.90 6.31
C LEU A 109 9.88 8.74 7.58
N ARG A 110 9.04 8.34 8.55
CA ARG A 110 8.89 9.08 9.81
C ARG A 110 10.18 9.10 10.63
N LYS A 111 10.92 7.98 10.63
CA LYS A 111 12.27 7.97 11.23
C LYS A 111 13.20 8.95 10.56
N ALA A 112 13.23 8.98 9.22
CA ALA A 112 14.05 9.92 8.48
C ALA A 112 13.63 11.39 8.75
N GLN A 113 12.34 11.68 8.88
CA GLN A 113 11.83 13.01 9.26
C GLN A 113 12.24 13.40 10.70
N ALA A 114 12.36 12.44 11.61
CA ALA A 114 12.80 12.68 12.98
C ALA A 114 14.32 12.94 13.10
N TYR A 115 15.11 12.53 12.11
CA TYR A 115 16.58 12.67 12.12
C TYR A 115 17.05 13.84 11.25
N PRO A 116 17.85 14.79 11.77
CA PRO A 116 18.20 16.04 11.08
C PRO A 116 19.04 15.85 9.82
N PHE A 117 19.78 14.75 9.69
CA PHE A 117 20.70 14.54 8.57
C PHE A 117 20.01 14.19 7.23
N THR A 118 18.72 13.83 7.25
CA THR A 118 17.96 13.45 6.05
C THR A 118 16.89 14.45 5.66
N ARG A 119 16.69 15.51 6.45
CA ARG A 119 15.58 16.47 6.33
C ARG A 119 15.45 17.12 4.97
N PHE A 120 16.55 17.48 4.32
CA PHE A 120 16.51 18.21 3.03
C PHE A 120 15.73 17.47 1.90
N VAL A 121 15.51 16.18 2.04
CA VAL A 121 14.66 15.37 1.13
C VAL A 121 13.29 15.12 1.73
N VAL A 122 13.23 14.68 3.00
CA VAL A 122 12.00 14.20 3.63
C VAL A 122 11.11 15.32 4.14
N ASP A 123 11.64 16.55 4.36
CA ASP A 123 10.84 17.72 4.73
C ASP A 123 9.96 18.24 3.57
N LYS A 124 10.26 17.81 2.34
CA LYS A 124 9.44 18.07 1.16
C LYS A 124 8.22 17.16 1.04
N ILE A 125 8.13 16.11 1.84
CA ILE A 125 6.99 15.21 1.85
C ILE A 125 5.82 15.89 2.55
N LYS A 126 4.71 16.05 1.80
CA LYS A 126 3.47 16.68 2.26
C LYS A 126 2.35 15.70 2.53
N LEU A 127 2.39 14.52 1.90
CA LEU A 127 1.36 13.51 2.05
C LEU A 127 1.98 12.11 1.98
N ILE A 128 1.74 11.29 2.99
CA ILE A 128 2.09 9.88 3.00
C ILE A 128 0.80 9.06 2.98
N ILE A 129 0.54 8.39 1.86
CA ILE A 129 -0.54 7.43 1.73
C ILE A 129 0.02 6.03 1.99
N GLY A 130 -0.43 5.42 3.07
CA GLY A 130 -0.05 4.07 3.44
C GLY A 130 -0.98 3.03 2.84
N ILE A 131 -0.44 1.95 2.29
CA ILE A 131 -1.25 0.81 1.82
C ILE A 131 -1.18 -0.34 2.82
N TYR A 132 -2.31 -1.02 3.07
CA TYR A 132 -2.30 -2.20 3.93
C TYR A 132 -1.40 -3.27 3.34
N CYS A 133 -0.59 -3.89 4.18
CA CYS A 133 0.38 -4.88 3.72
C CYS A 133 0.57 -5.99 4.75
N MET A 134 0.17 -7.19 4.41
CA MET A 134 0.45 -8.36 5.23
C MET A 134 1.89 -8.79 5.04
N GLU A 135 2.30 -8.97 3.79
CA GLU A 135 3.62 -9.42 3.36
C GLU A 135 3.87 -9.05 1.89
N ASN A 136 5.11 -9.15 1.46
CA ASN A 136 5.54 -8.98 0.07
C ASN A 136 6.36 -10.20 -0.33
N PHE A 137 6.36 -10.51 -1.63
CA PHE A 137 7.05 -11.67 -2.17
C PHE A 137 8.23 -11.25 -3.07
N PRO A 138 9.35 -11.97 -3.08
CA PRO A 138 10.32 -11.89 -4.15
C PRO A 138 9.66 -12.20 -5.51
N MET A 139 10.13 -11.60 -6.59
CA MET A 139 9.63 -11.94 -7.94
C MET A 139 9.69 -13.43 -8.25
N ALA A 140 10.82 -14.10 -7.88
CA ALA A 140 10.97 -15.54 -8.04
C ALA A 140 9.89 -16.36 -7.31
N SER A 141 9.34 -15.85 -6.20
CA SER A 141 8.23 -16.50 -5.51
C SER A 141 6.92 -16.35 -6.29
N LEU A 142 6.65 -15.17 -6.85
CA LEU A 142 5.49 -14.94 -7.72
C LEU A 142 5.57 -15.79 -8.98
N ASP A 143 6.74 -15.89 -9.62
CA ASP A 143 6.97 -16.81 -10.74
C ASP A 143 6.70 -18.27 -10.35
N THR A 144 7.12 -18.68 -9.16
CA THR A 144 6.85 -20.03 -8.63
C THR A 144 5.34 -20.25 -8.43
N PHE A 145 4.61 -19.25 -7.93
CA PHE A 145 3.16 -19.35 -7.75
C PHE A 145 2.45 -19.50 -9.09
N ALA A 146 2.83 -18.70 -10.09
CA ALA A 146 2.26 -18.78 -11.42
C ALA A 146 2.57 -20.13 -12.09
N THR A 147 3.85 -20.47 -12.22
CA THR A 147 4.29 -21.60 -13.04
C THR A 147 4.13 -22.93 -12.33
N ALA A 148 4.79 -23.14 -11.18
CA ALA A 148 4.85 -24.43 -10.53
C ALA A 148 3.57 -24.79 -9.75
N LYS A 149 2.77 -23.80 -9.32
CA LYS A 149 1.59 -24.06 -8.48
C LYS A 149 0.27 -23.86 -9.21
N LEU A 150 0.18 -22.91 -10.13
CA LEU A 150 -1.06 -22.59 -10.86
C LEU A 150 -1.02 -23.02 -12.32
N GLY A 151 0.13 -23.50 -12.85
CA GLY A 151 0.25 -24.07 -14.19
C GLY A 151 0.26 -23.06 -15.34
N PHE A 152 0.62 -21.79 -15.04
CA PHE A 152 0.87 -20.78 -16.07
C PHE A 152 2.22 -21.06 -16.75
N ASP A 153 2.39 -20.68 -18.00
CA ASP A 153 3.70 -20.77 -18.67
C ASP A 153 4.66 -19.70 -18.14
N SER A 154 4.12 -18.53 -17.77
CA SER A 154 4.85 -17.40 -17.21
C SER A 154 3.96 -16.58 -16.29
N LEU A 155 4.56 -15.87 -15.32
CA LEU A 155 3.85 -14.85 -14.52
C LEU A 155 3.29 -13.73 -15.41
N GLN A 156 3.94 -13.44 -16.53
CA GLN A 156 3.53 -12.40 -17.47
C GLN A 156 2.22 -12.73 -18.19
N ASP A 157 1.78 -13.99 -18.19
CA ASP A 157 0.47 -14.38 -18.74
C ASP A 157 -0.70 -13.90 -17.87
N ALA A 158 -0.43 -13.52 -16.61
CA ALA A 158 -1.46 -12.99 -15.72
C ALA A 158 -1.80 -11.54 -16.08
N SER A 159 -3.07 -11.26 -16.24
CA SER A 159 -3.60 -9.89 -16.44
C SER A 159 -3.89 -9.18 -15.10
N LYS A 160 -4.07 -9.94 -14.01
CA LYS A 160 -4.33 -9.41 -12.66
C LYS A 160 -3.78 -10.34 -11.60
N MET A 161 -3.34 -9.73 -10.49
CA MET A 161 -3.04 -10.44 -9.23
C MET A 161 -3.94 -9.90 -8.12
N ASP A 162 -4.37 -10.79 -7.22
CA ASP A 162 -5.15 -10.39 -6.05
C ASP A 162 -4.84 -11.29 -4.84
N ILE A 163 -5.08 -10.77 -3.63
CA ILE A 163 -5.11 -11.55 -2.38
C ILE A 163 -6.42 -11.27 -1.68
N GLY A 164 -7.30 -12.25 -1.70
CA GLY A 164 -8.61 -12.14 -1.10
C GLY A 164 -9.22 -13.51 -0.80
N LYS A 165 -10.16 -13.53 0.15
CA LYS A 165 -10.94 -14.75 0.48
C LYS A 165 -10.05 -15.97 0.82
N GLY A 166 -8.88 -15.70 1.44
CA GLY A 166 -7.93 -16.74 1.87
C GLY A 166 -7.09 -17.37 0.75
N LYS A 167 -7.02 -16.73 -0.41
CA LYS A 167 -6.22 -17.18 -1.55
C LYS A 167 -5.41 -16.05 -2.17
N PHE A 168 -4.32 -16.42 -2.83
CA PHE A 168 -3.63 -15.64 -3.84
C PHE A 168 -4.21 -16.01 -5.20
N TRP A 169 -4.61 -15.03 -5.97
CA TRP A 169 -5.28 -15.20 -7.26
C TRP A 169 -4.44 -14.65 -8.39
N LEU A 170 -4.41 -15.36 -9.51
CA LEU A 170 -3.96 -14.87 -10.81
C LEU A 170 -5.10 -15.02 -11.81
N THR A 171 -5.35 -13.96 -12.57
CA THR A 171 -6.34 -13.95 -13.65
C THR A 171 -5.61 -14.07 -15.01
N LYS A 172 -6.01 -15.00 -15.87
CA LYS A 172 -5.56 -15.13 -17.26
C LYS A 172 -6.78 -15.31 -18.13
N ASP A 173 -6.89 -14.54 -19.21
CA ASP A 173 -8.01 -14.60 -20.18
C ASP A 173 -9.41 -14.50 -19.54
N GLY A 174 -9.49 -13.75 -18.41
CA GLY A 174 -10.72 -13.58 -17.64
C GLY A 174 -11.06 -14.73 -16.68
N GLU A 175 -10.22 -15.77 -16.59
CA GLU A 175 -10.37 -16.88 -15.66
C GLU A 175 -9.44 -16.73 -14.44
N ASP A 176 -10.00 -16.92 -13.23
CA ASP A 176 -9.27 -16.81 -11.98
C ASP A 176 -8.72 -18.17 -11.52
N SER A 177 -7.43 -18.25 -11.31
CA SER A 177 -6.74 -19.38 -10.70
C SER A 177 -6.26 -19.02 -9.28
N GLY A 178 -6.61 -19.82 -8.27
CA GLY A 178 -6.40 -19.47 -6.87
C GLY A 178 -5.54 -20.47 -6.10
N LEU A 179 -4.43 -19.98 -5.52
CA LEU A 179 -3.56 -20.71 -4.59
C LEU A 179 -3.99 -20.38 -3.16
N ALA A 180 -4.19 -21.40 -2.30
CA ALA A 180 -4.52 -21.16 -0.91
C ALA A 180 -3.41 -20.36 -0.20
N ILE A 181 -3.76 -19.32 0.58
CA ILE A 181 -2.76 -18.42 1.19
C ILE A 181 -1.76 -19.16 2.08
N LYS A 182 -2.15 -20.27 2.71
CA LYS A 182 -1.22 -21.12 3.49
C LYS A 182 -0.09 -21.71 2.66
N GLU A 183 -0.26 -21.85 1.36
CA GLU A 183 0.74 -22.39 0.43
C GLU A 183 1.73 -21.33 -0.05
N THR A 184 1.48 -20.05 0.26
CA THR A 184 2.44 -18.95 0.03
C THR A 184 3.35 -18.73 1.23
N HIS A 185 3.07 -19.36 2.39
CA HIS A 185 3.90 -19.21 3.58
C HIS A 185 5.30 -19.77 3.37
N GLY A 186 6.29 -19.01 3.81
CA GLY A 186 7.71 -19.35 3.63
C GLY A 186 8.31 -18.78 2.34
N TYR A 187 7.50 -18.20 1.47
CA TYR A 187 7.93 -17.54 0.25
C TYR A 187 8.02 -16.01 0.37
N GLU A 188 7.52 -15.46 1.48
CA GLU A 188 7.55 -14.03 1.75
C GLU A 188 8.97 -13.50 1.98
N GLN A 189 9.15 -12.20 1.79
CA GLN A 189 10.39 -11.51 2.14
C GLN A 189 10.72 -11.70 3.63
N ALA A 190 11.96 -12.06 3.95
CA ALA A 190 12.40 -12.35 5.32
C ALA A 190 12.14 -11.20 6.31
N GLY A 191 12.13 -9.94 5.83
CA GLY A 191 11.78 -8.76 6.61
C GLY A 191 10.32 -8.67 6.98
N CYS A 192 9.41 -9.27 6.20
CA CYS A 192 7.98 -9.25 6.46
C CYS A 192 7.63 -10.01 7.76
N ASN A 193 8.37 -11.06 8.09
CA ASN A 193 8.16 -11.86 9.29
C ASN A 193 8.48 -11.16 10.61
N ILE A 194 9.10 -9.97 10.57
CA ILE A 194 9.36 -9.13 11.75
C ILE A 194 8.64 -7.79 11.70
N CYS A 195 7.85 -7.52 10.65
CA CYS A 195 7.06 -6.30 10.51
C CYS A 195 5.74 -6.43 11.28
N GLN A 196 5.52 -5.60 12.29
CA GLN A 196 4.35 -5.67 13.17
C GLN A 196 3.19 -4.76 12.71
N ASP A 197 3.41 -3.94 11.70
CA ASP A 197 2.42 -3.01 11.17
C ASP A 197 1.73 -3.61 9.94
N TYR A 198 0.41 -3.67 9.98
CA TYR A 198 -0.42 -4.14 8.86
C TYR A 198 -1.04 -2.96 8.10
N VAL A 199 -1.46 -1.94 8.82
CA VAL A 199 -2.33 -0.86 8.32
C VAL A 199 -1.61 0.45 8.08
N ALA A 200 -0.27 0.45 8.02
CA ALA A 200 0.55 1.66 7.86
C ALA A 200 0.23 2.72 8.93
N GLU A 201 0.44 2.35 10.18
CA GLU A 201 0.12 3.17 11.36
C GLU A 201 0.76 4.58 11.35
N TRP A 202 1.80 4.77 10.54
CA TRP A 202 2.60 6.01 10.45
C TRP A 202 2.31 6.87 9.21
N ALA A 203 1.31 6.50 8.41
CA ALA A 203 0.86 7.29 7.28
C ALA A 203 0.03 8.52 7.70
N ASP A 204 -0.28 9.41 6.77
CA ASP A 204 -1.27 10.47 6.97
C ASP A 204 -2.68 9.94 6.71
N VAL A 205 -2.82 9.15 5.64
CA VAL A 205 -4.00 8.35 5.32
C VAL A 205 -3.53 6.93 5.00
N SER A 206 -4.21 5.92 5.52
CA SER A 206 -3.92 4.54 5.15
C SER A 206 -5.15 3.83 4.60
N THR A 207 -4.95 2.94 3.62
CA THR A 207 -6.05 2.31 2.90
C THR A 207 -5.71 0.89 2.44
N GLY A 208 -6.75 0.10 2.22
CA GLY A 208 -6.69 -1.25 1.66
C GLY A 208 -8.08 -1.88 1.60
N SER A 209 -8.18 -3.07 1.00
CA SER A 209 -9.45 -3.77 0.75
C SER A 209 -10.13 -4.32 1.99
N VAL A 210 -9.35 -4.78 2.96
CA VAL A 210 -9.88 -5.51 4.14
C VAL A 210 -10.75 -4.62 5.01
N GLY A 211 -11.96 -5.09 5.29
CA GLY A 211 -12.96 -4.39 6.07
C GLY A 211 -14.11 -3.83 5.22
N SER A 212 -13.85 -3.53 3.96
CA SER A 212 -14.85 -3.02 3.02
C SER A 212 -15.37 -4.11 2.07
N PRO A 213 -16.54 -3.94 1.45
CA PRO A 213 -17.03 -4.84 0.41
C PRO A 213 -16.20 -4.71 -0.89
N ASP A 214 -16.34 -5.70 -1.78
CA ASP A 214 -15.66 -5.73 -3.08
C ASP A 214 -15.90 -4.39 -3.84
N GLY A 215 -14.85 -3.84 -4.43
CA GLY A 215 -14.87 -2.54 -5.12
C GLY A 215 -14.85 -1.30 -4.21
N TRP A 216 -14.67 -1.49 -2.90
CA TRP A 216 -14.50 -0.44 -1.91
C TRP A 216 -13.21 -0.65 -1.12
N SER A 217 -12.66 0.40 -0.58
CA SER A 217 -11.47 0.36 0.28
C SER A 217 -11.79 0.87 1.68
N THR A 218 -11.21 0.25 2.70
CA THR A 218 -11.22 0.81 4.04
C THR A 218 -10.15 1.88 4.14
N VAL A 219 -10.52 3.04 4.66
CA VAL A 219 -9.65 4.20 4.86
C VAL A 219 -9.57 4.52 6.34
N LEU A 220 -8.35 4.74 6.84
CA LEU A 220 -8.08 5.30 8.16
C LEU A 220 -7.35 6.63 7.98
N THR A 221 -7.98 7.75 8.35
CA THR A 221 -7.31 9.05 8.42
C THR A 221 -6.57 9.14 9.75
N ARG A 222 -5.33 9.66 9.76
CA ARG A 222 -4.45 9.55 10.94
C ARG A 222 -3.90 10.86 11.45
N THR A 223 -3.48 11.75 10.55
CA THR A 223 -2.99 13.09 10.89
C THR A 223 -4.03 14.15 10.55
N ASP A 224 -3.85 15.37 11.07
CA ASP A 224 -4.72 16.49 10.75
C ASP A 224 -4.69 16.82 9.25
N ASP A 225 -3.49 16.80 8.65
CA ASP A 225 -3.31 17.07 7.22
C ASP A 225 -3.96 15.97 6.38
N GLY A 226 -3.72 14.68 6.70
CA GLY A 226 -4.33 13.57 5.99
C GLY A 226 -5.86 13.56 6.07
N ASP A 227 -6.41 13.86 7.23
CA ASP A 227 -7.85 13.96 7.47
C ASP A 227 -8.48 15.12 6.66
N SER A 228 -7.82 16.28 6.68
CA SER A 228 -8.26 17.45 5.94
C SER A 228 -8.25 17.22 4.42
N ILE A 229 -7.18 16.63 3.89
CA ILE A 229 -7.07 16.29 2.46
C ILE A 229 -8.13 15.28 2.04
N PHE A 230 -8.33 14.23 2.85
CA PHE A 230 -9.34 13.22 2.56
C PHE A 230 -10.76 13.82 2.53
N LYS A 231 -11.12 14.61 3.54
CA LYS A 231 -12.43 15.29 3.61
C LYS A 231 -12.65 16.25 2.45
N ALA A 232 -11.65 17.01 2.10
CA ALA A 232 -11.73 17.93 0.95
C ALA A 232 -11.95 17.17 -0.38
N ALA A 233 -11.30 16.02 -0.58
CA ALA A 233 -11.55 15.16 -1.75
C ALA A 233 -12.97 14.57 -1.77
N VAL A 234 -13.54 14.25 -0.59
CA VAL A 234 -14.94 13.83 -0.46
C VAL A 234 -15.90 15.00 -0.78
N GLU A 235 -15.65 16.19 -0.23
CA GLU A 235 -16.44 17.41 -0.49
C GLU A 235 -16.40 17.83 -1.97
N ALA A 236 -15.26 17.62 -2.63
CA ALA A 236 -15.11 17.83 -4.07
C ALA A 236 -15.85 16.76 -4.93
N GLY A 237 -16.45 15.75 -4.29
CA GLY A 237 -17.21 14.70 -4.98
C GLY A 237 -16.35 13.64 -5.68
N LEU A 238 -15.04 13.61 -5.46
CA LEU A 238 -14.12 12.64 -6.07
C LEU A 238 -14.09 11.28 -5.34
N ILE A 239 -14.55 11.28 -4.08
CA ILE A 239 -14.61 10.09 -3.23
C ILE A 239 -16.00 10.02 -2.58
N GLU A 240 -16.65 8.88 -2.69
CA GLU A 240 -17.85 8.56 -1.91
C GLU A 240 -17.49 7.67 -0.71
N THR A 241 -18.22 7.84 0.39
CA THR A 241 -17.92 7.17 1.66
C THR A 241 -19.15 6.51 2.27
N LYS A 242 -18.91 5.49 3.10
CA LYS A 242 -19.89 4.84 3.98
C LYS A 242 -19.28 4.69 5.38
N PRO A 243 -20.07 4.84 6.45
CA PRO A 243 -19.61 4.48 7.79
C PRO A 243 -19.18 3.01 7.85
N MET A 244 -18.13 2.71 8.61
CA MET A 244 -17.66 1.31 8.75
C MET A 244 -18.67 0.41 9.48
N ASP A 245 -19.56 0.98 10.27
CA ASP A 245 -20.63 0.24 10.95
C ASP A 245 -21.73 -0.25 9.98
N ASP A 246 -21.85 0.40 8.82
CA ASP A 246 -22.84 0.07 7.79
C ASP A 246 -22.37 -0.96 6.78
N VAL A 247 -21.10 -1.39 6.88
CA VAL A 247 -20.49 -2.33 5.92
C VAL A 247 -20.01 -3.61 6.58
N LYS A 248 -19.94 -4.67 5.78
CA LYS A 248 -19.39 -5.96 6.20
C LYS A 248 -18.26 -6.34 5.24
N PRO A 249 -17.18 -6.96 5.79
CA PRO A 249 -17.02 -7.50 7.16
C PRO A 249 -16.71 -6.44 8.23
N GLY A 250 -16.44 -5.17 7.88
CA GLY A 250 -16.23 -4.07 8.80
C GLY A 250 -14.86 -4.09 9.52
N LEU A 251 -14.72 -3.19 10.50
CA LEU A 251 -13.50 -3.06 11.31
C LEU A 251 -13.10 -4.35 12.06
N PRO A 252 -14.02 -5.20 12.57
CA PRO A 252 -13.60 -6.39 13.29
C PRO A 252 -12.68 -7.33 12.52
N LEU A 253 -12.87 -7.47 11.19
CA LEU A 253 -11.97 -8.28 10.37
C LEU A 253 -10.60 -7.59 10.23
N LEU A 254 -10.57 -6.29 10.00
CA LEU A 254 -9.33 -5.52 9.89
C LEU A 254 -8.52 -5.61 11.19
N GLU A 255 -9.16 -5.42 12.34
CA GLU A 255 -8.53 -5.55 13.66
C GLU A 255 -7.97 -6.95 13.91
N LYS A 256 -8.74 -7.98 13.54
CA LYS A 256 -8.32 -9.38 13.68
C LYS A 256 -7.03 -9.64 12.88
N LEU A 257 -6.97 -9.20 11.64
CA LEU A 257 -5.80 -9.41 10.78
C LEU A 257 -4.59 -8.59 11.26
N ALA A 258 -4.79 -7.33 11.62
CA ALA A 258 -3.73 -6.48 12.14
C ALA A 258 -3.15 -7.04 13.46
N LYS A 259 -4.03 -7.48 14.37
CA LYS A 259 -3.61 -8.14 15.61
C LYS A 259 -2.86 -9.43 15.34
N GLY A 260 -3.37 -10.27 14.44
CA GLY A 260 -2.73 -11.55 14.07
C GLY A 260 -1.32 -11.36 13.54
N LYS A 261 -1.10 -10.39 12.63
CA LYS A 261 0.23 -10.03 12.14
C LYS A 261 1.13 -9.54 13.28
N LYS A 262 0.64 -8.65 14.13
CA LYS A 262 1.38 -8.09 15.25
C LYS A 262 1.83 -9.18 16.22
N ASP A 263 0.94 -10.07 16.62
CA ASP A 263 1.22 -11.17 17.54
C ASP A 263 2.24 -12.18 16.95
N LYS A 264 1.99 -12.66 15.71
CA LYS A 264 2.89 -13.59 15.00
C LYS A 264 4.31 -13.01 14.89
N ASN A 265 4.41 -11.77 14.46
CA ASN A 265 5.71 -11.16 14.18
C ASN A 265 6.42 -10.66 15.45
N THR A 266 5.69 -10.40 16.53
CA THR A 266 6.29 -10.19 17.87
C THR A 266 7.01 -11.46 18.33
N ALA A 267 6.35 -12.60 18.25
CA ALA A 267 6.96 -13.88 18.62
C ALA A 267 8.21 -14.20 17.78
N GLU A 268 8.17 -13.91 16.47
CA GLU A 268 9.32 -14.13 15.59
C GLU A 268 10.47 -13.16 15.91
N ARG A 269 10.19 -11.90 16.25
CA ARG A 269 11.21 -10.95 16.72
C ARG A 269 11.90 -11.43 17.98
N GLU A 270 11.13 -11.91 18.96
CA GLU A 270 11.69 -12.47 20.21
C GLU A 270 12.54 -13.72 19.94
N ARG A 271 12.08 -14.61 19.04
CA ARG A 271 12.83 -15.79 18.63
C ARG A 271 14.18 -15.40 18.02
N ARG A 272 14.19 -14.46 17.07
CA ARG A 272 15.44 -14.00 16.44
C ARG A 272 16.36 -13.29 17.43
N ALA A 273 15.81 -12.48 18.33
CA ALA A 273 16.60 -11.82 19.38
C ALA A 273 17.32 -12.83 20.29
N LYS A 274 16.63 -13.92 20.69
CA LYS A 274 17.22 -15.02 21.47
C LYS A 274 18.35 -15.73 20.70
N MET A 275 18.33 -15.70 19.38
CA MET A 275 19.38 -16.23 18.52
C MET A 275 20.54 -15.25 18.27
N GLY A 276 20.53 -14.08 18.92
CA GLY A 276 21.55 -13.05 18.75
C GLY A 276 21.41 -12.23 17.47
N VAL A 277 20.30 -12.36 16.72
CA VAL A 277 20.06 -11.58 15.52
C VAL A 277 19.66 -10.15 15.92
N LYS A 278 20.38 -9.17 15.41
CA LYS A 278 20.03 -7.75 15.63
C LYS A 278 18.76 -7.40 14.85
N ILE A 279 17.73 -7.00 15.57
CA ILE A 279 16.43 -6.63 15.02
C ILE A 279 16.29 -5.11 15.02
N PRO A 280 15.82 -4.49 13.90
CA PRO A 280 15.56 -3.06 13.88
C PRO A 280 14.56 -2.64 14.96
N ALA A 281 14.82 -1.51 15.62
CA ALA A 281 13.87 -0.95 16.55
C ALA A 281 12.59 -0.53 15.81
N ILE A 282 11.44 -0.78 16.42
CA ILE A 282 10.15 -0.23 15.99
C ILE A 282 10.03 1.14 16.67
N TYR A 283 9.39 2.07 15.98
CA TYR A 283 9.12 3.40 16.56
C TYR A 283 8.06 3.29 17.63
#